data_3931ba24fd06572778ef8b2064fda7c9
#
_entry.id   3931ba24fd06572778ef8b2064fda7c9
#
_cell.length_a   1.000
_cell.length_b   1.000
_cell.length_c   1.000
_cell.angle_alpha   90.00
_cell.angle_beta   90.00
_cell.angle_gamma   90.00
#
_symmetry.space_group_name_H-M   'P 1'
#
loop_
_entity.id
_entity.type
_entity.pdbx_description
1 polymer ?
#
loop_
_entity_poly.entity_id
_entity_poly.type
_entity_poly.pdbx_seq_one_letter_code
_entity_poly.pdbx_strand_id
1 'polypeptide(L)'
;MFQCTTRLSSPDRAITTKRGLRGCFLLCGLMAVAGLRAQGPPAQAVDEHGAPIFRVDPFWPKPLPNRWSMQQVTGLHVDHLDRIWFLNRGNAAEGDEVGGAGTPPRIDCCVRGPEVIELDQDGTVVHAWGGPGYHPLWPTNLQTVIADTKGFVWIAGTNPQDSILKFTRDGTFVWDFGHRPPPGAEKLPENNQETGFLTNKGRFQLDESANELYIIQQKRVLVYDASTGAFKRGWGGHGMPLSEITNERIPSYTWTGAPPPDEKNFVPDLHFLEISRDRLVYVGERGQNRIEVFTPEGKFVREFYVSPGTPGQRVTDGCGGLNNPKLPPCGTTYKLAISRDPQQKHLYVADGTNNRVWILDRQSGRTLGSFGGNGRSAGQLHWINAIGQDSKLNIYTGEVEHAKRIQKFAPVPAGR
;
A
#
# COMPACT_ATOMS: atom_id res chain seq x y z
N MET A 1 57.15 15.44 -27.89
CA MET A 1 57.75 15.51 -29.26
C MET A 1 56.60 15.43 -30.24
N PHE A 2 56.41 16.33 -30.85
CA PHE A 2 56.24 17.17 -32.02
C PHE A 2 54.87 17.83 -32.07
N GLN A 3 54.97 19.14 -32.00
CA GLN A 3 54.03 20.17 -32.46
C GLN A 3 54.06 20.27 -34.00
N CYS A 4 52.99 20.81 -34.59
CA CYS A 4 52.98 21.85 -35.62
C CYS A 4 51.53 22.20 -35.97
N THR A 5 50.95 23.28 -35.63
CA THR A 5 50.87 24.71 -36.04
C THR A 5 50.96 24.96 -37.55
N THR A 6 49.94 25.64 -38.11
CA THR A 6 49.88 27.01 -38.69
C THR A 6 48.78 27.08 -39.75
N ARG A 7 47.84 27.99 -39.68
CA ARG A 7 47.70 29.44 -39.99
C ARG A 7 47.20 29.73 -41.42
N LEU A 8 46.09 30.47 -41.46
CA LEU A 8 45.75 31.71 -42.18
C LEU A 8 45.67 31.70 -43.73
N SER A 9 44.52 32.15 -44.31
CA SER A 9 44.36 33.52 -44.85
C SER A 9 43.07 33.64 -45.69
N SER A 10 42.32 34.70 -45.46
CA SER A 10 41.37 35.33 -46.42
C SER A 10 42.19 36.13 -47.49
N PRO A 11 41.64 36.55 -48.61
CA PRO A 11 40.77 37.73 -48.63
C PRO A 11 39.69 37.83 -49.76
N ASP A 12 38.75 38.71 -49.50
CA ASP A 12 37.92 39.59 -50.38
C ASP A 12 37.91 39.41 -51.91
N ARG A 13 36.66 39.42 -52.43
CA ARG A 13 36.28 40.38 -53.53
C ARG A 13 34.76 40.47 -53.68
N ALA A 14 34.30 41.67 -53.53
CA ALA A 14 32.97 42.11 -53.90
C ALA A 14 32.83 42.25 -55.42
N ILE A 15 31.66 41.89 -55.97
CA ILE A 15 31.14 42.46 -57.23
C ILE A 15 29.63 42.59 -57.08
N THR A 16 29.17 43.80 -57.31
CA THR A 16 27.83 44.34 -57.45
C THR A 16 27.08 43.86 -58.69
N THR A 17 25.77 43.79 -58.61
CA THR A 17 24.66 44.29 -59.47
C THR A 17 23.75 43.22 -60.02
N LYS A 18 22.50 43.30 -59.79
CA LYS A 18 21.30 43.83 -60.48
C LYS A 18 20.02 43.17 -60.09
N ARG A 19 19.02 43.98 -59.88
CA ARG A 19 17.58 43.79 -59.62
C ARG A 19 16.93 42.69 -60.48
N GLY A 20 16.10 41.91 -59.86
CA GLY A 20 15.10 41.08 -60.49
C GLY A 20 14.00 40.71 -59.46
N LEU A 21 12.94 41.49 -59.43
CA LEU A 21 11.68 41.23 -58.69
C LEU A 21 11.02 39.99 -59.28
N ARG A 22 10.93 38.91 -58.57
CA ARG A 22 9.91 37.86 -58.79
C ARG A 22 9.40 37.41 -57.44
N GLY A 23 8.12 37.65 -57.24
CA GLY A 23 7.41 37.24 -56.05
C GLY A 23 7.41 35.72 -55.84
N CYS A 24 7.80 35.31 -54.65
CA CYS A 24 7.60 33.97 -54.16
C CYS A 24 6.51 34.01 -53.10
N PHE A 25 5.32 33.51 -53.46
CA PHE A 25 4.27 33.23 -52.50
C PHE A 25 4.77 32.16 -51.52
N LEU A 26 5.06 32.53 -50.28
CA LEU A 26 5.22 31.59 -49.19
C LEU A 26 3.82 31.11 -48.75
N LEU A 27 3.45 29.91 -49.20
CA LEU A 27 2.41 29.14 -48.53
C LEU A 27 2.92 28.73 -47.13
N CYS A 28 2.52 29.47 -46.12
CA CYS A 28 2.61 28.98 -44.74
C CYS A 28 1.60 27.82 -44.56
N GLY A 29 2.07 26.59 -44.74
CA GLY A 29 1.33 25.41 -44.31
C GLY A 29 1.27 25.39 -42.78
N LEU A 30 0.09 25.75 -42.22
CA LEU A 30 -0.26 25.45 -40.83
C LEU A 30 -0.29 23.92 -40.68
N MET A 31 0.79 23.30 -40.22
CA MET A 31 0.71 21.95 -39.64
C MET A 31 -0.06 22.07 -38.32
N ALA A 32 -1.35 21.71 -38.37
CA ALA A 32 -2.11 21.43 -37.16
C ALA A 32 -1.48 20.22 -36.47
N VAL A 33 -0.67 20.45 -35.47
CA VAL A 33 -0.25 19.40 -34.52
C VAL A 33 -1.53 19.01 -33.79
N ALA A 34 -2.20 17.96 -34.28
CA ALA A 34 -3.24 17.27 -33.54
C ALA A 34 -2.60 16.71 -32.28
N GLY A 35 -2.69 17.43 -31.17
CA GLY A 35 -2.29 16.96 -29.86
C GLY A 35 -3.08 15.69 -29.57
N LEU A 36 -2.41 14.54 -29.56
CA LEU A 36 -2.94 13.32 -28.94
C LEU A 36 -3.22 13.64 -27.47
N ARG A 37 -4.44 14.05 -27.17
CA ARG A 37 -4.95 14.04 -25.81
C ARG A 37 -4.93 12.58 -25.39
N ALA A 38 -4.09 12.24 -24.41
CA ALA A 38 -4.19 10.96 -23.73
C ALA A 38 -5.66 10.82 -23.28
N GLN A 39 -6.37 9.88 -23.89
CA GLN A 39 -7.73 9.56 -23.46
C GLN A 39 -7.62 9.02 -22.05
N GLY A 40 -8.27 9.67 -21.09
CA GLY A 40 -8.42 9.14 -19.74
C GLY A 40 -9.02 7.74 -19.80
N PRO A 41 -8.90 6.95 -18.73
CA PRO A 41 -9.47 5.62 -18.68
C PRO A 41 -10.96 5.69 -19.08
N PRO A 42 -11.49 4.67 -19.80
CA PRO A 42 -12.89 4.66 -20.23
C PRO A 42 -13.80 4.77 -18.99
N ALA A 43 -14.94 5.43 -19.16
CA ALA A 43 -15.90 5.56 -18.07
C ALA A 43 -16.25 4.18 -17.51
N GLN A 44 -16.17 4.05 -16.20
CA GLN A 44 -16.47 2.81 -15.47
C GLN A 44 -17.97 2.69 -15.23
N ALA A 45 -18.51 1.48 -15.37
CA ALA A 45 -19.88 1.19 -14.97
C ALA A 45 -20.03 1.32 -13.47
N VAL A 46 -21.15 1.85 -13.04
CA VAL A 46 -21.56 1.94 -11.63
C VAL A 46 -22.90 1.26 -11.44
N ASP A 47 -23.17 0.80 -10.22
CA ASP A 47 -24.48 0.28 -9.84
C ASP A 47 -25.48 1.42 -9.54
N GLU A 48 -26.68 1.07 -9.11
CA GLU A 48 -27.75 2.02 -8.76
C GLU A 48 -27.43 2.96 -7.59
N HIS A 49 -26.42 2.61 -6.77
CA HIS A 49 -25.93 3.40 -5.65
C HIS A 49 -24.67 4.23 -5.98
N GLY A 50 -24.18 4.11 -7.23
CA GLY A 50 -22.98 4.80 -7.72
C GLY A 50 -21.68 4.08 -7.38
N ALA A 51 -21.70 2.82 -6.91
CA ALA A 51 -20.50 2.05 -6.67
C ALA A 51 -19.92 1.53 -7.97
N PRO A 52 -18.61 1.71 -8.22
CA PRO A 52 -17.91 1.13 -9.36
C PRO A 52 -18.05 -0.40 -9.41
N ILE A 53 -18.35 -0.94 -10.59
CA ILE A 53 -18.51 -2.38 -10.82
C ILE A 53 -17.17 -2.97 -11.26
N PHE A 54 -16.80 -4.11 -10.65
CA PHE A 54 -15.58 -4.84 -10.95
C PHE A 54 -15.88 -6.27 -11.38
N ARG A 55 -14.99 -6.84 -12.20
CA ARG A 55 -15.00 -8.26 -12.56
C ARG A 55 -13.62 -8.85 -12.31
N VAL A 56 -13.59 -10.02 -11.65
CA VAL A 56 -12.34 -10.75 -11.43
C VAL A 56 -11.76 -11.23 -12.76
N ASP A 57 -10.43 -11.16 -12.89
CA ASP A 57 -9.68 -11.83 -13.94
C ASP A 57 -9.22 -13.21 -13.38
N PRO A 58 -9.89 -14.31 -13.76
CA PRO A 58 -9.60 -15.62 -13.18
C PRO A 58 -8.26 -16.23 -13.65
N PHE A 59 -7.62 -15.62 -14.64
CA PHE A 59 -6.35 -16.08 -15.22
C PHE A 59 -5.14 -15.23 -14.76
N TRP A 60 -5.37 -14.27 -13.89
CA TRP A 60 -4.34 -13.43 -13.30
C TRP A 60 -4.12 -13.78 -11.81
N PRO A 61 -2.88 -13.85 -11.33
CA PRO A 61 -1.61 -13.71 -12.03
C PRO A 61 -1.26 -15.00 -12.80
N LYS A 62 -0.21 -14.95 -13.62
CA LYS A 62 0.40 -16.16 -14.17
C LYS A 62 1.02 -16.99 -13.04
N PRO A 63 1.14 -18.32 -13.23
CA PRO A 63 1.82 -19.16 -12.25
C PRO A 63 3.20 -18.62 -11.92
N LEU A 64 3.57 -18.64 -10.64
CA LEU A 64 4.90 -18.24 -10.21
C LEU A 64 5.95 -19.19 -10.84
N PRO A 65 7.08 -18.65 -11.31
CA PRO A 65 8.11 -19.47 -11.94
C PRO A 65 8.80 -20.40 -10.92
N ASN A 66 9.62 -21.31 -11.42
CA ASN A 66 10.48 -22.19 -10.60
C ASN A 66 9.72 -23.02 -9.54
N ARG A 67 8.45 -23.29 -9.76
CA ARG A 67 7.57 -23.98 -8.79
C ARG A 67 7.44 -23.25 -7.44
N TRP A 68 7.62 -21.92 -7.40
CA TRP A 68 7.44 -21.16 -6.17
C TRP A 68 6.02 -21.28 -5.66
N SER A 69 5.87 -21.56 -4.37
CA SER A 69 4.57 -21.54 -3.72
C SER A 69 4.19 -20.12 -3.34
N MET A 70 2.92 -19.77 -3.61
CA MET A 70 2.32 -18.56 -3.06
C MET A 70 2.04 -18.78 -1.57
N GLN A 71 2.51 -17.88 -0.74
CA GLN A 71 2.29 -17.87 0.70
C GLN A 71 1.35 -16.72 1.10
N GLN A 72 1.24 -16.40 2.38
CA GLN A 72 0.40 -15.30 2.82
C GLN A 72 0.84 -13.97 2.22
N VAL A 73 -0.09 -13.28 1.55
CA VAL A 73 0.15 -11.96 0.96
C VAL A 73 -0.22 -10.88 1.98
N THR A 74 0.75 -10.48 2.80
CA THR A 74 0.54 -9.55 3.92
C THR A 74 0.67 -8.08 3.55
N GLY A 75 1.42 -7.77 2.51
CA GLY A 75 1.60 -6.43 1.97
C GLY A 75 1.48 -6.43 0.46
N LEU A 76 0.88 -5.39 -0.09
CA LEU A 76 0.75 -5.14 -1.52
C LEU A 76 0.83 -3.64 -1.79
N HIS A 77 1.60 -3.28 -2.80
CA HIS A 77 1.70 -1.91 -3.29
C HIS A 77 1.67 -1.91 -4.82
N VAL A 78 0.92 -0.98 -5.41
CA VAL A 78 0.97 -0.73 -6.85
C VAL A 78 1.72 0.57 -7.06
N ASP A 79 2.88 0.51 -7.71
CA ASP A 79 3.76 1.66 -7.88
C ASP A 79 3.28 2.63 -8.98
N HIS A 80 4.03 3.69 -9.21
CA HIS A 80 3.74 4.72 -10.22
C HIS A 80 3.90 4.22 -11.67
N LEU A 81 4.54 3.06 -11.87
CA LEU A 81 4.69 2.37 -13.16
C LEU A 81 3.64 1.27 -13.34
N ASP A 82 2.65 1.21 -12.47
CA ASP A 82 1.63 0.15 -12.41
C ASP A 82 2.21 -1.25 -12.22
N ARG A 83 3.36 -1.37 -11.56
CA ARG A 83 3.92 -2.64 -11.12
C ARG A 83 3.33 -3.04 -9.79
N ILE A 84 3.04 -4.31 -9.64
CA ILE A 84 2.41 -4.87 -8.45
C ILE A 84 3.48 -5.53 -7.58
N TRP A 85 3.83 -4.88 -6.48
CA TRP A 85 4.74 -5.38 -5.46
C TRP A 85 3.95 -6.08 -4.38
N PHE A 86 4.36 -7.27 -3.98
CA PHE A 86 3.74 -7.94 -2.85
C PHE A 86 4.75 -8.72 -2.01
N LEU A 87 4.36 -8.94 -0.76
CA LEU A 87 5.08 -9.78 0.18
C LEU A 87 4.52 -11.20 0.14
N ASN A 88 5.37 -12.16 -0.17
CA ASN A 88 5.10 -13.60 -0.14
C ASN A 88 5.67 -14.18 1.16
N ARG A 89 4.97 -13.97 2.28
CA ARG A 89 5.48 -14.27 3.63
C ARG A 89 5.68 -15.77 3.86
N GLY A 90 6.89 -16.24 3.62
CA GLY A 90 7.22 -17.66 3.55
C GLY A 90 7.30 -18.40 4.89
N ASN A 91 7.20 -17.71 6.03
CA ASN A 91 7.11 -18.35 7.36
C ASN A 91 5.71 -18.90 7.68
N ALA A 92 4.76 -18.74 6.76
CA ALA A 92 3.38 -19.19 6.90
C ALA A 92 3.08 -20.47 6.13
N ALA A 93 4.11 -21.24 5.72
CA ALA A 93 3.92 -22.55 5.08
C ALA A 93 3.22 -23.52 6.01
N GLU A 94 2.19 -24.20 5.52
CA GLU A 94 1.35 -25.14 6.27
C GLU A 94 1.07 -26.40 5.45
N GLY A 95 0.75 -27.48 6.13
CA GLY A 95 0.35 -28.73 5.52
C GLY A 95 1.39 -29.29 4.55
N ASP A 96 0.99 -29.55 3.31
CA ASP A 96 1.82 -30.09 2.23
C ASP A 96 2.92 -29.13 1.77
N GLU A 97 2.71 -27.81 1.92
CA GLU A 97 3.70 -26.80 1.58
C GLU A 97 4.97 -26.87 2.45
N VAL A 98 4.87 -27.38 3.67
CA VAL A 98 5.99 -27.50 4.61
C VAL A 98 7.11 -28.35 4.01
N GLY A 99 6.76 -29.39 3.29
CA GLY A 99 7.75 -30.22 2.60
C GLY A 99 8.52 -29.48 1.49
N GLY A 100 7.83 -28.59 0.77
CA GLY A 100 8.43 -27.74 -0.26
C GLY A 100 9.17 -26.53 0.30
N ALA A 101 8.78 -26.03 1.48
CA ALA A 101 9.37 -24.86 2.12
C ALA A 101 10.74 -25.14 2.78
N GLY A 102 11.13 -26.41 2.96
CA GLY A 102 12.40 -26.79 3.56
C GLY A 102 13.61 -26.53 2.66
N THR A 103 14.81 -26.58 3.27
CA THR A 103 16.08 -26.47 2.52
C THR A 103 16.97 -27.66 2.92
N PRO A 104 17.17 -28.65 2.02
CA PRO A 104 16.55 -28.80 0.71
C PRO A 104 15.06 -29.17 0.80
N PRO A 105 14.25 -28.93 -0.26
CA PRO A 105 12.87 -29.40 -0.32
C PRO A 105 12.77 -30.92 -0.22
N ARG A 106 11.77 -31.43 0.50
CA ARG A 106 11.53 -32.87 0.68
C ARG A 106 10.48 -33.44 -0.27
N ILE A 107 9.73 -32.56 -0.95
CA ILE A 107 8.68 -32.93 -1.90
C ILE A 107 8.84 -32.16 -3.19
N ASP A 108 8.23 -32.64 -4.27
CA ASP A 108 8.45 -32.15 -5.63
C ASP A 108 7.38 -31.16 -6.13
N CYS A 109 6.33 -30.90 -5.34
CA CYS A 109 5.23 -30.01 -5.77
C CYS A 109 5.70 -28.56 -5.93
N CYS A 110 6.53 -28.09 -5.02
CA CYS A 110 6.78 -26.70 -4.87
C CYS A 110 8.08 -26.43 -4.08
N VAL A 111 8.54 -25.21 -4.18
CA VAL A 111 9.66 -24.69 -3.36
C VAL A 111 9.26 -23.34 -2.76
N ARG A 112 9.92 -22.97 -1.68
CA ARG A 112 9.75 -21.66 -1.08
C ARG A 112 10.16 -20.58 -2.08
N GLY A 113 9.24 -19.68 -2.41
CA GLY A 113 9.52 -18.53 -3.25
C GLY A 113 10.22 -17.41 -2.48
N PRO A 114 10.82 -16.44 -3.18
CA PRO A 114 11.28 -15.18 -2.59
C PRO A 114 10.15 -14.46 -1.85
N GLU A 115 10.52 -13.63 -0.86
CA GLU A 115 9.52 -12.95 -0.01
C GLU A 115 9.11 -11.57 -0.54
N VAL A 116 9.85 -10.97 -1.45
CA VAL A 116 9.47 -9.75 -2.17
C VAL A 116 9.36 -10.08 -3.66
N ILE A 117 8.20 -9.85 -4.23
CA ILE A 117 7.91 -10.18 -5.64
C ILE A 117 7.28 -8.96 -6.32
N GLU A 118 7.77 -8.65 -7.53
CA GLU A 118 7.21 -7.66 -8.44
C GLU A 118 6.57 -8.36 -9.63
N LEU A 119 5.32 -8.02 -9.93
CA LEU A 119 4.61 -8.45 -11.13
C LEU A 119 4.40 -7.26 -12.08
N ASP A 120 4.38 -7.56 -13.38
CA ASP A 120 3.79 -6.64 -14.36
C ASP A 120 2.25 -6.72 -14.34
N GLN A 121 1.61 -5.85 -15.13
CA GLN A 121 0.14 -5.82 -15.22
C GLN A 121 -0.47 -7.10 -15.79
N ASP A 122 0.32 -7.90 -16.54
CA ASP A 122 -0.08 -9.19 -17.10
C ASP A 122 0.10 -10.35 -16.09
N GLY A 123 0.61 -10.05 -14.89
CA GLY A 123 0.84 -11.02 -13.82
C GLY A 123 2.12 -11.85 -13.98
N THR A 124 3.06 -11.40 -14.81
CA THR A 124 4.38 -12.03 -14.95
C THR A 124 5.34 -11.49 -13.90
N VAL A 125 6.13 -12.37 -13.28
CA VAL A 125 7.19 -11.97 -12.35
C VAL A 125 8.28 -11.20 -13.09
N VAL A 126 8.58 -9.99 -12.62
CA VAL A 126 9.63 -9.10 -13.14
C VAL A 126 10.87 -9.15 -12.26
N HIS A 127 10.69 -8.98 -10.96
CA HIS A 127 11.73 -9.13 -9.95
C HIS A 127 11.23 -10.00 -8.80
N ALA A 128 12.13 -10.75 -8.20
CA ALA A 128 11.86 -11.53 -7.02
C ALA A 128 13.13 -11.75 -6.21
N TRP A 129 13.11 -11.38 -4.93
CA TRP A 129 14.28 -11.44 -4.05
C TRP A 129 13.86 -11.49 -2.58
N GLY A 130 14.83 -11.73 -1.71
CA GLY A 130 14.61 -11.68 -0.28
C GLY A 130 14.11 -12.98 0.33
N GLY A 131 14.15 -13.01 1.64
CA GLY A 131 13.81 -14.15 2.48
C GLY A 131 14.83 -14.35 3.61
N PRO A 132 14.61 -15.32 4.49
CA PRO A 132 15.53 -15.63 5.58
C PRO A 132 16.95 -15.84 5.10
N GLY A 133 17.91 -15.12 5.71
CA GLY A 133 19.32 -15.18 5.34
C GLY A 133 19.74 -14.26 4.19
N TYR A 134 18.82 -13.58 3.54
CA TYR A 134 19.12 -12.63 2.47
C TYR A 134 19.90 -11.40 2.99
N HIS A 135 19.51 -10.90 4.15
CA HIS A 135 20.17 -9.79 4.84
C HIS A 135 20.15 -10.05 6.36
N PRO A 136 21.20 -9.69 7.13
CA PRO A 136 21.23 -9.94 8.57
C PRO A 136 20.06 -9.31 9.35
N LEU A 137 19.51 -8.19 8.85
CA LEU A 137 18.38 -7.48 9.43
C LEU A 137 17.04 -7.83 8.76
N TRP A 138 16.97 -8.93 8.00
CA TRP A 138 15.75 -9.31 7.29
C TRP A 138 14.59 -9.47 8.27
N PRO A 139 13.43 -8.79 8.03
CA PRO A 139 12.30 -8.85 8.94
C PRO A 139 11.74 -10.26 9.07
N THR A 140 11.44 -10.66 10.30
CA THR A 140 10.96 -12.01 10.60
C THR A 140 9.47 -12.18 10.39
N ASN A 141 8.70 -11.09 10.38
CA ASN A 141 7.25 -11.08 10.21
C ASN A 141 6.82 -9.94 9.29
N LEU A 142 7.10 -10.09 8.00
CA LEU A 142 6.83 -9.09 6.96
C LEU A 142 5.37 -8.66 6.93
N GLN A 143 5.12 -7.34 6.81
CA GLN A 143 3.79 -6.75 6.83
C GLN A 143 3.56 -5.69 5.74
N THR A 144 4.52 -4.84 5.44
CA THR A 144 4.34 -3.75 4.47
C THR A 144 5.46 -3.73 3.45
N VAL A 145 5.09 -3.50 2.18
CA VAL A 145 5.99 -3.19 1.08
C VAL A 145 5.51 -1.92 0.40
N ILE A 146 6.44 -1.01 0.08
CA ILE A 146 6.20 0.20 -0.71
C ILE A 146 7.35 0.36 -1.71
N ALA A 147 7.02 0.51 -2.99
CA ALA A 147 7.99 0.93 -4.00
C ALA A 147 7.81 2.42 -4.27
N ASP A 148 8.85 3.22 -4.00
CA ASP A 148 8.79 4.67 -4.14
C ASP A 148 9.05 5.13 -5.59
N THR A 149 8.78 6.41 -5.87
CA THR A 149 8.97 7.00 -7.19
C THR A 149 10.44 7.19 -7.56
N LYS A 150 11.35 7.06 -6.60
CA LYS A 150 12.80 7.17 -6.77
C LYS A 150 13.46 5.84 -7.12
N GLY A 151 12.68 4.74 -7.21
CA GLY A 151 13.16 3.41 -7.56
C GLY A 151 13.68 2.58 -6.40
N PHE A 152 13.23 2.87 -5.18
CA PHE A 152 13.54 2.06 -3.99
C PHE A 152 12.33 1.28 -3.51
N VAL A 153 12.59 0.18 -2.84
CA VAL A 153 11.59 -0.68 -2.21
C VAL A 153 11.82 -0.69 -0.70
N TRP A 154 10.78 -0.35 0.02
CA TRP A 154 10.77 -0.30 1.47
C TRP A 154 9.94 -1.47 2.00
N ILE A 155 10.50 -2.21 2.95
CA ILE A 155 9.81 -3.33 3.60
C ILE A 155 9.92 -3.21 5.11
N ALA A 156 8.92 -3.73 5.81
CA ALA A 156 8.95 -3.81 7.27
C ALA A 156 8.19 -5.02 7.80
N GLY A 157 8.59 -5.47 8.99
CA GLY A 157 7.91 -6.48 9.77
C GLY A 157 7.34 -5.95 11.08
N THR A 158 6.56 -6.78 11.78
CA THR A 158 5.83 -6.42 12.99
C THR A 158 6.48 -6.88 14.28
N ASN A 159 7.55 -7.68 14.24
CA ASN A 159 8.26 -8.03 15.45
C ASN A 159 9.00 -6.81 16.03
N PRO A 160 9.20 -6.74 17.36
CA PRO A 160 9.84 -5.58 17.99
C PRO A 160 11.22 -5.26 17.43
N GLN A 161 12.01 -6.26 17.09
CA GLN A 161 13.35 -6.10 16.52
C GLN A 161 13.36 -5.87 15.01
N ASP A 162 12.23 -6.11 14.29
CA ASP A 162 12.11 -5.76 12.88
C ASP A 162 12.22 -4.25 12.71
N SER A 163 12.77 -3.83 11.56
CA SER A 163 12.89 -2.42 11.19
C SER A 163 12.30 -2.17 9.81
N ILE A 164 12.22 -0.91 9.42
CA ILE A 164 11.93 -0.54 8.05
C ILE A 164 13.26 -0.54 7.30
N LEU A 165 13.36 -1.40 6.30
CA LEU A 165 14.55 -1.54 5.45
C LEU A 165 14.26 -1.01 4.05
N LYS A 166 15.24 -0.34 3.46
CA LYS A 166 15.20 0.20 2.12
C LYS A 166 16.17 -0.54 1.22
N PHE A 167 15.70 -0.95 0.06
CA PHE A 167 16.46 -1.65 -0.98
C PHE A 167 16.29 -0.94 -2.33
N THR A 168 17.18 -1.22 -3.28
CA THR A 168 16.90 -0.94 -4.70
C THR A 168 15.85 -1.93 -5.24
N ARG A 169 15.33 -1.70 -6.45
CA ARG A 169 14.32 -2.61 -7.05
C ARG A 169 14.83 -4.04 -7.24
N ASP A 170 16.11 -4.21 -7.47
CA ASP A 170 16.78 -5.51 -7.65
C ASP A 170 17.19 -6.18 -6.32
N GLY A 171 16.88 -5.56 -5.17
CA GLY A 171 17.10 -6.13 -3.86
C GLY A 171 18.43 -5.76 -3.20
N THR A 172 19.22 -4.83 -3.75
CA THR A 172 20.45 -4.35 -3.09
C THR A 172 20.08 -3.48 -1.89
N PHE A 173 20.60 -3.81 -0.71
CA PHE A 173 20.36 -3.06 0.53
C PHE A 173 20.89 -1.63 0.44
N VAL A 174 20.09 -0.67 0.92
CA VAL A 174 20.42 0.76 0.89
C VAL A 174 20.46 1.39 2.28
N TRP A 175 19.45 1.11 3.11
CA TRP A 175 19.30 1.82 4.38
C TRP A 175 18.42 1.05 5.37
N ASP A 176 18.66 1.31 6.65
CA ASP A 176 17.92 0.81 7.79
C ASP A 176 17.42 1.97 8.66
N PHE A 177 16.11 2.06 8.86
CA PHE A 177 15.50 3.04 9.75
C PHE A 177 15.97 2.88 11.21
N GLY A 178 16.32 1.67 11.61
CA GLY A 178 16.76 1.37 12.98
C GLY A 178 15.62 1.48 13.98
N HIS A 179 15.74 2.38 14.97
CA HIS A 179 14.73 2.61 16.00
C HIS A 179 14.25 1.32 16.67
N ARG A 180 15.16 0.37 16.90
CA ARG A 180 14.87 -0.89 17.58
C ARG A 180 14.86 -0.67 19.09
N PRO A 181 13.96 -1.34 19.83
CA PRO A 181 13.98 -1.30 21.27
C PRO A 181 15.28 -1.94 21.80
N PRO A 182 15.88 -1.36 22.85
CA PRO A 182 16.96 -2.04 23.56
C PRO A 182 16.43 -3.33 24.22
N PRO A 183 17.32 -4.28 24.54
CA PRO A 183 16.93 -5.50 25.22
C PRO A 183 16.11 -5.23 26.48
N GLY A 184 14.98 -5.89 26.62
CA GLY A 184 14.04 -5.72 27.73
C GLY A 184 13.00 -4.61 27.56
N ALA A 185 13.06 -3.82 26.47
CA ALA A 185 12.08 -2.77 26.16
C ALA A 185 11.18 -3.13 24.97
N GLU A 186 11.00 -4.42 24.67
CA GLU A 186 10.17 -4.91 23.56
C GLU A 186 8.66 -4.67 23.74
N LYS A 187 8.26 -4.30 24.95
CA LYS A 187 6.87 -3.92 25.28
C LYS A 187 6.86 -2.53 25.89
N LEU A 188 6.07 -1.67 25.33
CA LEU A 188 5.82 -0.32 25.85
C LEU A 188 4.36 -0.18 26.25
N PRO A 189 4.04 0.58 27.30
CA PRO A 189 2.68 0.93 27.61
C PRO A 189 2.04 1.79 26.50
N GLU A 190 0.73 1.78 26.38
CA GLU A 190 0.03 2.48 25.29
C GLU A 190 0.14 4.00 25.41
N ASN A 191 0.25 4.51 26.63
CA ASN A 191 0.44 5.93 26.93
C ASN A 191 1.93 6.37 26.88
N ASN A 192 2.81 5.58 26.30
CA ASN A 192 4.21 5.98 26.19
C ASN A 192 4.39 7.15 25.21
N GLN A 193 5.41 7.95 25.47
CA GLN A 193 5.81 9.06 24.60
C GLN A 193 7.18 8.80 23.93
N GLU A 194 7.66 7.55 24.01
CA GLU A 194 8.94 7.17 23.41
C GLU A 194 8.89 7.31 21.88
N THR A 195 9.87 8.00 21.32
CA THR A 195 9.98 8.23 19.88
C THR A 195 11.36 7.85 19.33
N GLY A 196 12.33 7.59 20.22
CA GLY A 196 13.68 7.18 19.85
C GLY A 196 13.76 5.73 19.44
N PHE A 197 12.84 4.87 19.92
CA PHE A 197 12.69 3.48 19.47
C PHE A 197 11.22 3.06 19.42
N LEU A 198 10.93 2.06 18.59
CA LEU A 198 9.58 1.60 18.31
C LEU A 198 9.51 0.07 18.42
N THR A 199 8.46 -0.43 19.06
CA THR A 199 8.21 -1.87 19.24
C THR A 199 7.42 -2.50 18.08
N ASN A 200 6.88 -1.70 17.17
CA ASN A 200 6.24 -2.14 15.94
C ASN A 200 6.44 -1.07 14.86
N LYS A 201 7.03 -1.46 13.74
CA LYS A 201 7.28 -0.60 12.58
C LYS A 201 6.69 -1.21 11.30
N GLY A 202 5.96 -2.31 11.46
CA GLY A 202 5.43 -3.07 10.32
C GLY A 202 4.35 -2.36 9.51
N ARG A 203 3.74 -1.30 10.04
CA ARG A 203 2.68 -0.55 9.35
C ARG A 203 3.11 0.90 9.19
N PHE A 204 3.52 1.23 8.00
CA PHE A 204 4.03 2.55 7.65
C PHE A 204 3.55 3.01 6.27
N GLN A 205 3.66 4.30 6.00
CA GLN A 205 3.41 4.93 4.70
C GLN A 205 4.42 6.06 4.46
N LEU A 206 4.71 6.33 3.17
CA LEU A 206 5.59 7.42 2.75
C LEU A 206 4.77 8.58 2.18
N ASP A 207 5.04 9.79 2.64
CA ASP A 207 4.75 11.01 1.91
C ASP A 207 6.05 11.47 1.23
N GLU A 208 6.23 11.02 -0.01
CA GLU A 208 7.44 11.34 -0.79
C GLU A 208 7.58 12.85 -1.06
N SER A 209 6.44 13.57 -1.16
CA SER A 209 6.42 15.01 -1.43
C SER A 209 6.99 15.83 -0.28
N ALA A 210 6.84 15.35 0.95
CA ALA A 210 7.34 15.99 2.16
C ALA A 210 8.60 15.29 2.72
N ASN A 211 9.06 14.20 2.11
CA ASN A 211 10.12 13.33 2.64
C ASN A 211 9.80 12.86 4.06
N GLU A 212 8.57 12.35 4.25
CA GLU A 212 8.08 11.93 5.56
C GLU A 212 7.70 10.46 5.58
N LEU A 213 8.03 9.81 6.68
CA LEU A 213 7.70 8.44 7.01
C LEU A 213 6.70 8.45 8.16
N TYR A 214 5.49 7.97 7.89
CA TYR A 214 4.41 7.84 8.86
C TYR A 214 4.36 6.39 9.35
N ILE A 215 4.33 6.21 10.66
CA ILE A 215 4.29 4.88 11.31
C ILE A 215 3.14 4.86 12.30
N ILE A 216 2.34 3.81 12.28
CA ILE A 216 1.35 3.57 13.34
C ILE A 216 1.88 2.57 14.35
N GLN A 217 1.73 2.90 15.62
CA GLN A 217 2.14 2.05 16.72
C GLN A 217 1.20 2.23 17.92
N GLN A 218 0.62 1.13 18.40
CA GLN A 218 -0.31 1.17 19.52
C GLN A 218 -1.46 2.15 19.25
N LYS A 219 -1.64 3.18 20.08
CA LYS A 219 -2.69 4.21 19.96
C LYS A 219 -2.19 5.51 19.32
N ARG A 220 -1.16 5.48 18.46
CA ARG A 220 -0.55 6.70 17.95
C ARG A 220 -0.06 6.59 16.50
N VAL A 221 -0.04 7.73 15.85
CA VAL A 221 0.66 7.98 14.59
C VAL A 221 1.93 8.75 14.90
N LEU A 222 3.05 8.32 14.36
CA LEU A 222 4.36 8.97 14.51
C LEU A 222 4.92 9.30 13.13
N VAL A 223 5.49 10.49 12.98
CA VAL A 223 6.04 10.99 11.73
C VAL A 223 7.53 11.29 11.89
N TYR A 224 8.31 10.74 10.98
CA TYR A 224 9.76 10.90 10.93
C TYR A 224 10.20 11.46 9.58
N ASP A 225 11.38 12.02 9.53
CA ASP A 225 12.05 12.33 8.27
C ASP A 225 12.48 11.01 7.59
N ALA A 226 12.07 10.80 6.34
CA ALA A 226 12.30 9.54 5.63
C ALA A 226 13.77 9.32 5.22
N SER A 227 14.62 10.36 5.26
CA SER A 227 16.03 10.26 4.91
C SER A 227 16.93 10.05 6.12
N THR A 228 16.58 10.69 7.24
CA THR A 228 17.43 10.70 8.45
C THR A 228 16.89 9.86 9.59
N GLY A 229 15.60 9.51 9.58
CA GLY A 229 14.91 8.86 10.69
C GLY A 229 14.63 9.79 11.89
N ALA A 230 14.86 11.10 11.76
CA ALA A 230 14.61 12.05 12.85
C ALA A 230 13.10 12.20 13.11
N PHE A 231 12.69 12.13 14.37
CA PHE A 231 11.30 12.34 14.77
C PHE A 231 10.87 13.80 14.46
N LYS A 232 9.67 13.96 13.91
CA LYS A 232 9.09 15.28 13.56
C LYS A 232 7.88 15.61 14.42
N ARG A 233 6.92 14.71 14.55
CA ARG A 233 5.66 14.90 15.28
C ARG A 233 4.91 13.57 15.45
N GLY A 234 3.85 13.57 16.28
CA GLY A 234 2.96 12.44 16.43
C GLY A 234 1.68 12.84 17.14
N TRP A 235 0.66 12.00 17.04
CA TRP A 235 -0.66 12.22 17.65
C TRP A 235 -1.40 10.92 17.92
N GLY A 236 -2.40 11.00 18.78
CA GLY A 236 -3.39 9.95 19.06
C GLY A 236 -4.68 10.13 18.28
N GLY A 237 -5.71 9.37 18.63
CA GLY A 237 -7.05 9.52 18.05
C GLY A 237 -7.59 10.94 18.17
N HIS A 238 -8.37 11.40 17.20
CA HIS A 238 -8.88 12.77 17.08
C HIS A 238 -7.81 13.87 17.16
N GLY A 239 -6.54 13.54 16.87
CA GLY A 239 -5.44 14.50 16.93
C GLY A 239 -4.92 14.78 18.33
N MET A 240 -5.22 13.93 19.30
CA MET A 240 -4.80 14.05 20.67
C MET A 240 -3.29 14.14 20.80
N PRO A 241 -2.72 15.07 21.58
CA PRO A 241 -1.31 15.11 21.87
C PRO A 241 -0.80 13.80 22.45
N LEU A 242 0.44 13.41 22.14
CA LEU A 242 1.05 12.17 22.66
C LEU A 242 1.00 12.08 24.21
N SER A 243 1.12 13.22 24.88
CA SER A 243 1.08 13.33 26.35
C SER A 243 -0.30 13.04 26.97
N GLU A 244 -1.35 13.07 26.18
CA GLU A 244 -2.73 12.86 26.64
C GLU A 244 -3.25 11.44 26.35
N ILE A 245 -2.47 10.63 25.63
CA ILE A 245 -2.82 9.23 25.36
C ILE A 245 -2.79 8.45 26.66
N THR A 246 -3.84 7.65 26.93
CA THR A 246 -3.98 6.88 28.17
C THR A 246 -3.87 5.38 27.91
N ASN A 247 -3.56 4.62 28.99
CA ASN A 247 -3.67 3.16 29.01
C ASN A 247 -5.09 2.66 29.26
N GLU A 248 -6.04 3.58 29.40
CA GLU A 248 -7.40 3.21 29.69
C GLU A 248 -7.96 2.29 28.61
N ARG A 249 -8.56 1.19 29.09
CA ARG A 249 -9.19 0.23 28.20
C ARG A 249 -10.50 0.82 27.69
N ILE A 250 -10.61 0.93 26.37
CA ILE A 250 -11.83 1.36 25.73
C ILE A 250 -12.84 0.22 25.79
N PRO A 251 -14.02 0.44 26.38
CA PRO A 251 -15.02 -0.61 26.49
C PRO A 251 -15.56 -1.02 25.13
N SER A 252 -16.05 -2.21 25.10
CA SER A 252 -16.81 -2.76 23.98
C SER A 252 -18.05 -1.92 23.71
N TYR A 253 -18.31 -1.61 22.44
CA TYR A 253 -19.59 -1.04 22.08
C TYR A 253 -20.45 -2.03 21.27
N THR A 254 -21.77 -1.87 21.36
CA THR A 254 -22.73 -2.45 20.42
C THR A 254 -23.24 -1.34 19.52
N TRP A 255 -23.13 -1.53 18.20
CA TRP A 255 -23.65 -0.55 17.25
C TRP A 255 -25.17 -0.40 17.37
N THR A 256 -25.62 0.77 17.70
CA THR A 256 -27.05 1.11 17.86
C THR A 256 -27.55 2.05 16.77
N GLY A 257 -26.83 2.24 15.70
CA GLY A 257 -27.13 3.17 14.62
C GLY A 257 -26.35 4.49 14.68
N ALA A 258 -25.54 4.67 15.72
CA ALA A 258 -24.69 5.85 15.91
C ALA A 258 -23.30 5.43 16.43
N PRO A 259 -22.27 6.27 16.23
CA PRO A 259 -20.96 6.09 16.84
C PRO A 259 -21.04 5.98 18.37
N PRO A 260 -20.10 5.25 19.00
CA PRO A 260 -19.99 5.27 20.46
C PRO A 260 -19.84 6.70 20.95
N PRO A 261 -20.53 7.11 22.01
CA PRO A 261 -20.36 8.43 22.58
C PRO A 261 -18.90 8.64 23.04
N ASP A 262 -18.36 9.80 22.73
CA ASP A 262 -17.09 10.33 23.27
C ASP A 262 -15.82 9.49 23.04
N GLU A 263 -15.83 8.52 22.12
CA GLU A 263 -14.64 7.75 21.86
C GLU A 263 -13.65 8.50 20.96
N LYS A 264 -12.74 9.23 21.59
CA LYS A 264 -11.68 9.98 20.93
C LYS A 264 -10.34 9.23 20.89
N ASN A 265 -10.16 8.23 21.73
CA ASN A 265 -8.93 7.47 21.75
C ASN A 265 -8.91 6.43 20.62
N PHE A 266 -7.72 6.20 20.06
CA PHE A 266 -7.51 5.00 19.29
C PHE A 266 -7.58 3.76 20.18
N VAL A 267 -8.20 2.70 19.68
CA VAL A 267 -8.07 1.36 20.23
C VAL A 267 -6.74 0.76 19.72
N PRO A 268 -6.01 0.00 20.53
CA PRO A 268 -4.87 -0.76 20.04
C PRO A 268 -5.23 -1.61 18.82
N ASP A 269 -4.30 -1.81 17.92
CA ASP A 269 -4.46 -2.46 16.62
C ASP A 269 -4.93 -1.51 15.51
N LEU A 270 -4.28 -0.35 15.45
CA LEU A 270 -4.28 0.44 14.22
C LEU A 270 -3.71 -0.44 13.10
N HIS A 271 -4.46 -0.62 12.01
CA HIS A 271 -4.13 -1.67 11.05
C HIS A 271 -3.56 -1.15 9.74
N PHE A 272 -3.91 0.05 9.32
CA PHE A 272 -3.33 0.68 8.14
C PHE A 272 -3.20 2.19 8.30
N LEU A 273 -2.35 2.75 7.46
CA LEU A 273 -2.20 4.18 7.22
C LEU A 273 -2.05 4.38 5.71
N GLU A 274 -2.86 5.29 5.14
CA GLU A 274 -2.78 5.69 3.74
C GLU A 274 -2.80 7.21 3.60
N ILE A 275 -2.14 7.73 2.56
CA ILE A 275 -2.05 9.18 2.30
C ILE A 275 -2.62 9.47 0.92
N SER A 276 -3.59 10.38 0.85
CA SER A 276 -4.18 10.82 -0.41
C SER A 276 -3.32 11.87 -1.13
N ARG A 277 -3.63 12.14 -2.40
CA ARG A 277 -2.89 13.16 -3.19
C ARG A 277 -3.02 14.58 -2.61
N ASP A 278 -4.12 14.89 -1.95
CA ASP A 278 -4.32 16.12 -1.18
C ASP A 278 -3.74 16.03 0.24
N ARG A 279 -2.90 15.01 0.49
CA ARG A 279 -2.13 14.76 1.70
C ARG A 279 -2.95 14.54 2.96
N LEU A 280 -4.23 14.20 2.85
CA LEU A 280 -4.97 13.73 4.01
C LEU A 280 -4.49 12.33 4.41
N VAL A 281 -4.34 12.12 5.71
CA VAL A 281 -3.84 10.90 6.32
C VAL A 281 -5.02 10.08 6.84
N TYR A 282 -5.21 8.89 6.30
CA TYR A 282 -6.28 7.95 6.66
C TYR A 282 -5.71 6.86 7.56
N VAL A 283 -6.24 6.72 8.75
CA VAL A 283 -5.80 5.73 9.74
C VAL A 283 -6.94 4.76 10.02
N GLY A 284 -6.71 3.49 9.74
CA GLY A 284 -7.69 2.43 9.97
C GLY A 284 -7.53 1.78 11.32
N GLU A 285 -8.60 1.80 12.09
CA GLU A 285 -8.72 1.26 13.42
C GLU A 285 -9.64 0.05 13.42
N ARG A 286 -9.03 -1.13 13.33
CA ARG A 286 -9.76 -2.39 13.24
C ARG A 286 -10.59 -2.67 14.50
N GLY A 287 -10.11 -2.24 15.65
CA GLY A 287 -10.78 -2.41 16.92
C GLY A 287 -12.19 -1.80 16.99
N GLN A 288 -12.43 -0.71 16.24
CA GLN A 288 -13.70 0.00 16.22
C GLN A 288 -14.39 0.04 14.85
N ASN A 289 -13.90 -0.67 13.84
CA ASN A 289 -14.43 -0.59 12.47
C ASN A 289 -14.38 0.84 11.90
N ARG A 290 -13.39 1.63 12.32
CA ARG A 290 -13.32 3.07 12.09
C ARG A 290 -12.14 3.45 11.21
N ILE A 291 -12.30 4.49 10.41
CA ILE A 291 -11.24 5.18 9.70
C ILE A 291 -11.27 6.63 10.13
N GLU A 292 -10.21 7.11 10.75
CA GLU A 292 -10.03 8.53 11.06
C GLU A 292 -9.18 9.21 9.99
N VAL A 293 -9.51 10.46 9.68
CA VAL A 293 -8.84 11.27 8.67
C VAL A 293 -8.23 12.50 9.33
N PHE A 294 -6.97 12.75 9.02
CA PHE A 294 -6.18 13.86 9.59
C PHE A 294 -5.55 14.70 8.50
N THR A 295 -5.18 15.94 8.85
CA THR A 295 -4.19 16.69 8.08
C THR A 295 -2.78 16.09 8.31
N PRO A 296 -1.77 16.44 7.48
CA PRO A 296 -0.39 16.00 7.71
C PRO A 296 0.18 16.41 9.08
N GLU A 297 -0.35 17.47 9.67
CA GLU A 297 0.05 18.00 10.99
C GLU A 297 -0.63 17.24 12.16
N GLY A 298 -1.52 16.28 11.85
CA GLY A 298 -2.24 15.49 12.85
C GLY A 298 -3.55 16.12 13.33
N LYS A 299 -4.03 17.18 12.67
CA LYS A 299 -5.33 17.76 13.01
C LYS A 299 -6.45 16.84 12.50
N PHE A 300 -7.37 16.44 13.38
CA PHE A 300 -8.54 15.66 13.02
C PHE A 300 -9.45 16.42 12.03
N VAL A 301 -9.89 15.68 11.00
CA VAL A 301 -10.77 16.22 9.95
C VAL A 301 -12.16 15.60 10.03
N ARG A 302 -12.23 14.27 10.06
CA ARG A 302 -13.48 13.48 10.11
C ARG A 302 -13.21 12.01 10.36
N GLU A 303 -14.25 11.24 10.58
CA GLU A 303 -14.18 9.80 10.69
C GLU A 303 -15.29 9.10 9.92
N PHE A 304 -15.08 7.81 9.63
CA PHE A 304 -16.05 6.94 8.97
C PHE A 304 -16.11 5.60 9.69
N TYR A 305 -17.28 4.98 9.69
CA TYR A 305 -17.45 3.63 10.19
C TYR A 305 -17.77 2.67 9.04
N VAL A 306 -17.06 1.55 9.00
CA VAL A 306 -17.15 0.55 7.92
C VAL A 306 -17.83 -0.70 8.48
N SER A 307 -19.04 -1.03 8.01
CA SER A 307 -19.83 -2.15 8.50
C SER A 307 -19.85 -2.25 10.05
N PRO A 308 -20.27 -1.19 10.74
CA PRO A 308 -20.03 -1.05 12.18
C PRO A 308 -20.78 -2.06 13.06
N GLY A 309 -21.75 -2.79 12.50
CA GLY A 309 -22.41 -3.90 13.18
C GLY A 309 -21.54 -5.17 13.28
N THR A 310 -20.40 -5.22 12.56
CA THR A 310 -19.44 -6.31 12.71
C THR A 310 -18.74 -6.20 14.06
N PRO A 311 -18.51 -7.33 14.79
CA PRO A 311 -17.76 -7.27 16.03
C PRO A 311 -16.40 -6.61 15.84
N GLY A 312 -16.13 -5.55 16.60
CA GLY A 312 -14.81 -4.89 16.61
C GLY A 312 -13.77 -5.79 17.27
N GLN A 313 -12.51 -5.61 16.91
CA GLN A 313 -11.43 -6.29 17.59
C GLN A 313 -11.22 -5.64 18.94
N ARG A 314 -11.49 -6.40 20.00
CA ARG A 314 -11.30 -5.93 21.37
C ARG A 314 -10.24 -6.75 22.03
N VAL A 315 -9.63 -6.09 22.97
CA VAL A 315 -8.48 -6.61 23.70
C VAL A 315 -8.81 -7.86 24.51
N THR A 316 -10.07 -8.28 24.67
CA THR A 316 -10.34 -9.46 25.49
C THR A 316 -11.42 -10.43 25.04
N ASP A 317 -12.56 -10.02 24.53
CA ASP A 317 -13.67 -10.98 24.50
C ASP A 317 -14.37 -11.04 23.13
N GLY A 318 -14.35 -12.21 22.52
CA GLY A 318 -15.18 -12.50 21.36
C GLY A 318 -14.47 -12.53 20.01
N CYS A 319 -13.18 -12.17 19.95
CA CYS A 319 -12.38 -12.22 18.72
C CYS A 319 -11.18 -13.14 18.88
N GLY A 320 -10.96 -14.03 17.91
CA GLY A 320 -9.89 -15.01 18.03
C GLY A 320 -9.03 -15.15 16.78
N GLY A 321 -9.62 -15.36 15.63
CA GLY A 321 -8.88 -15.72 14.43
C GLY A 321 -8.05 -16.98 14.64
N LEU A 322 -6.81 -17.01 14.15
CA LEU A 322 -5.91 -18.16 14.28
C LEU A 322 -5.58 -18.54 15.71
N ASN A 323 -5.48 -17.55 16.59
CA ASN A 323 -5.10 -17.79 18.00
C ASN A 323 -6.23 -18.46 18.79
N ASN A 324 -7.48 -18.35 18.33
CA ASN A 324 -8.61 -19.02 18.91
C ASN A 324 -9.69 -19.30 17.84
N PRO A 325 -9.63 -20.44 17.17
CA PRO A 325 -10.54 -20.76 16.06
C PRO A 325 -12.01 -20.94 16.49
N LYS A 326 -12.28 -20.93 17.79
CA LYS A 326 -13.67 -20.92 18.32
C LYS A 326 -14.31 -19.54 18.32
N LEU A 327 -13.52 -18.48 18.11
CA LEU A 327 -13.99 -17.11 18.05
C LEU A 327 -13.85 -16.55 16.65
N PRO A 328 -14.79 -15.73 16.16
CA PRO A 328 -14.69 -15.13 14.84
C PRO A 328 -13.52 -14.15 14.76
N PRO A 329 -12.95 -13.93 13.58
CA PRO A 329 -12.12 -12.76 13.33
C PRO A 329 -12.97 -11.50 13.53
N CYS A 330 -12.36 -10.37 13.89
CA CYS A 330 -13.08 -9.15 14.20
C CYS A 330 -12.47 -7.94 13.52
N GLY A 331 -13.30 -6.91 13.39
CA GLY A 331 -12.96 -5.64 12.78
C GLY A 331 -12.94 -5.68 11.25
N THR A 332 -13.20 -4.56 10.62
CA THR A 332 -13.44 -4.47 9.18
C THR A 332 -12.39 -3.68 8.42
N THR A 333 -11.56 -2.89 9.10
CA THR A 333 -10.61 -1.97 8.46
C THR A 333 -9.20 -2.56 8.41
N TYR A 334 -9.01 -3.59 7.54
CA TYR A 334 -7.71 -4.25 7.41
C TYR A 334 -6.73 -3.48 6.54
N LYS A 335 -7.17 -2.96 5.41
CA LYS A 335 -6.35 -2.16 4.50
C LYS A 335 -7.23 -1.24 3.67
N LEU A 336 -6.65 -0.16 3.16
CA LEU A 336 -7.31 0.83 2.32
C LEU A 336 -6.55 1.01 1.00
N ALA A 337 -7.30 1.11 -0.11
CA ALA A 337 -6.81 1.73 -1.32
C ALA A 337 -7.66 2.96 -1.63
N ILE A 338 -7.02 4.09 -1.88
CA ILE A 338 -7.68 5.31 -2.31
C ILE A 338 -7.73 5.29 -3.84
N SER A 339 -8.89 5.56 -4.44
CA SER A 339 -9.07 5.44 -5.88
C SER A 339 -8.11 6.31 -6.66
N ARG A 340 -7.60 5.78 -7.80
CA ARG A 340 -6.62 6.46 -8.64
C ARG A 340 -7.24 7.35 -9.72
N ASP A 341 -8.57 7.47 -9.76
CA ASP A 341 -9.22 8.48 -10.59
C ASP A 341 -8.74 9.90 -10.21
N PRO A 342 -8.84 10.90 -11.13
CA PRO A 342 -8.30 12.24 -10.87
C PRO A 342 -8.82 12.91 -9.61
N GLN A 343 -10.05 12.64 -9.19
CA GLN A 343 -10.68 13.21 -8.00
C GLN A 343 -10.51 12.34 -6.74
N GLN A 344 -9.97 11.13 -6.88
CA GLN A 344 -9.90 10.15 -5.78
C GLN A 344 -11.25 9.96 -5.08
N LYS A 345 -12.29 9.66 -5.86
CA LYS A 345 -13.69 9.67 -5.39
C LYS A 345 -14.01 8.57 -4.38
N HIS A 346 -13.33 7.43 -4.45
CA HIS A 346 -13.69 6.25 -3.70
C HIS A 346 -12.59 5.81 -2.74
N LEU A 347 -13.02 5.19 -1.66
CA LEU A 347 -12.19 4.41 -0.74
C LEU A 347 -12.57 2.93 -0.90
N TYR A 348 -11.58 2.07 -1.12
CA TYR A 348 -11.75 0.62 -1.19
C TYR A 348 -11.17 0.00 0.08
N VAL A 349 -12.06 -0.45 0.97
CA VAL A 349 -11.65 -0.99 2.27
C VAL A 349 -11.68 -2.50 2.24
N ALA A 350 -10.50 -3.10 2.38
CA ALA A 350 -10.37 -4.54 2.56
C ALA A 350 -10.91 -4.95 3.94
N ASP A 351 -11.86 -5.86 3.95
CA ASP A 351 -12.48 -6.41 5.15
C ASP A 351 -12.22 -7.90 5.23
N GLY A 352 -11.20 -8.27 6.00
CA GLY A 352 -10.81 -9.66 6.20
C GLY A 352 -11.79 -10.47 7.04
N THR A 353 -12.66 -9.81 7.82
CA THR A 353 -13.68 -10.48 8.64
C THR A 353 -14.90 -10.88 7.82
N ASN A 354 -15.42 -9.97 7.00
CA ASN A 354 -16.59 -10.24 6.16
C ASN A 354 -16.19 -10.73 4.76
N ASN A 355 -14.90 -10.84 4.47
CA ASN A 355 -14.35 -11.35 3.21
C ASN A 355 -14.88 -10.59 1.99
N ARG A 356 -14.79 -9.25 2.04
CA ARG A 356 -15.22 -8.37 0.94
C ARG A 356 -14.41 -7.08 0.89
N VAL A 357 -14.54 -6.39 -0.21
CA VAL A 357 -14.05 -5.01 -0.36
C VAL A 357 -15.26 -4.08 -0.31
N TRP A 358 -15.30 -3.20 0.67
CA TRP A 358 -16.28 -2.13 0.75
C TRP A 358 -15.87 -0.96 -0.14
N ILE A 359 -16.84 -0.34 -0.79
CA ILE A 359 -16.66 0.85 -1.63
C ILE A 359 -17.36 2.01 -0.95
N LEU A 360 -16.60 3.01 -0.51
CA LEU A 360 -17.12 4.19 0.14
C LEU A 360 -16.91 5.41 -0.75
N ASP A 361 -17.83 6.37 -0.68
CA ASP A 361 -17.59 7.73 -1.14
C ASP A 361 -16.54 8.38 -0.24
N ARG A 362 -15.46 8.88 -0.83
CA ARG A 362 -14.31 9.40 -0.06
C ARG A 362 -14.67 10.65 0.75
N GLN A 363 -15.56 11.48 0.24
CA GLN A 363 -15.88 12.75 0.89
C GLN A 363 -16.80 12.56 2.09
N SER A 364 -17.84 11.77 1.92
CA SER A 364 -18.88 11.56 2.95
C SER A 364 -18.64 10.35 3.84
N GLY A 365 -17.82 9.39 3.41
CA GLY A 365 -17.66 8.09 4.06
C GLY A 365 -18.85 7.15 3.87
N ARG A 366 -19.87 7.55 3.10
CA ARG A 366 -21.04 6.71 2.85
C ARG A 366 -20.64 5.47 2.06
N THR A 367 -21.05 4.30 2.56
CA THR A 367 -20.92 3.05 1.82
C THR A 367 -21.81 3.09 0.58
N LEU A 368 -21.20 2.90 -0.58
CA LEU A 368 -21.87 2.82 -1.89
C LEU A 368 -22.22 1.38 -2.23
N GLY A 369 -21.33 0.44 -1.95
CA GLY A 369 -21.49 -0.97 -2.29
C GLY A 369 -20.32 -1.81 -1.79
N SER A 370 -20.23 -3.03 -2.28
CA SER A 370 -19.12 -3.93 -2.01
C SER A 370 -19.02 -5.01 -3.07
N PHE A 371 -17.86 -5.65 -3.17
CA PHE A 371 -17.66 -6.85 -4.01
C PHE A 371 -16.86 -7.92 -3.26
N GLY A 372 -16.83 -9.13 -3.80
CA GLY A 372 -16.23 -10.30 -3.18
C GLY A 372 -17.27 -11.15 -2.45
N GLY A 373 -16.90 -11.72 -1.34
CA GLY A 373 -17.70 -12.63 -0.52
C GLY A 373 -16.89 -13.86 -0.16
N ASN A 374 -17.27 -14.53 0.94
CA ASN A 374 -16.49 -15.64 1.48
C ASN A 374 -16.31 -16.79 0.50
N GLY A 375 -15.09 -17.24 0.30
CA GLY A 375 -14.77 -18.43 -0.48
C GLY A 375 -13.37 -18.40 -1.10
N ARG A 376 -13.06 -19.43 -1.90
CA ARG A 376 -11.73 -19.63 -2.51
C ARG A 376 -11.76 -19.66 -4.04
N SER A 377 -12.93 -19.58 -4.67
CA SER A 377 -13.05 -19.46 -6.12
C SER A 377 -12.64 -18.05 -6.58
N ALA A 378 -12.36 -17.88 -7.87
CA ALA A 378 -12.05 -16.57 -8.44
C ALA A 378 -13.19 -15.59 -8.17
N GLY A 379 -12.86 -14.40 -7.68
CA GLY A 379 -13.80 -13.36 -7.28
C GLY A 379 -14.36 -13.50 -5.88
N GLN A 380 -14.24 -14.65 -5.23
CA GLN A 380 -14.48 -14.80 -3.81
C GLN A 380 -13.22 -14.39 -3.03
N LEU A 381 -13.37 -14.04 -1.77
CA LEU A 381 -12.29 -13.58 -0.91
C LEU A 381 -12.22 -14.41 0.38
N HIS A 382 -11.03 -14.59 0.90
CA HIS A 382 -10.81 -15.23 2.20
C HIS A 382 -9.69 -14.51 2.93
N TRP A 383 -10.03 -13.86 4.03
CA TRP A 383 -9.12 -13.07 4.86
C TRP A 383 -8.21 -12.13 4.04
N ILE A 384 -8.87 -11.21 3.35
CA ILE A 384 -8.17 -10.16 2.59
C ILE A 384 -7.41 -9.24 3.55
N ASN A 385 -6.11 -9.07 3.32
CA ASN A 385 -5.21 -8.28 4.19
C ASN A 385 -4.47 -7.17 3.44
N ALA A 386 -4.48 -7.20 2.13
CA ALA A 386 -3.79 -6.21 1.30
C ALA A 386 -4.65 -5.83 0.09
N ILE A 387 -4.57 -4.57 -0.32
CA ILE A 387 -5.31 -4.03 -1.47
C ILE A 387 -4.51 -2.89 -2.11
N GLY A 388 -4.59 -2.76 -3.42
CA GLY A 388 -4.03 -1.64 -4.19
C GLY A 388 -4.80 -1.43 -5.49
N GLN A 389 -4.63 -0.28 -6.12
CA GLN A 389 -5.23 0.04 -7.41
C GLN A 389 -4.18 0.56 -8.38
N ASP A 390 -4.27 0.22 -9.69
CA ASP A 390 -3.42 0.77 -10.74
C ASP A 390 -4.06 1.98 -11.46
N SER A 391 -3.34 2.59 -12.40
CA SER A 391 -3.82 3.75 -13.17
C SER A 391 -4.97 3.43 -14.11
N LYS A 392 -5.17 2.15 -14.45
CA LYS A 392 -6.31 1.65 -15.26
C LYS A 392 -7.52 1.31 -14.39
N LEU A 393 -7.44 1.61 -13.09
CA LEU A 393 -8.45 1.36 -12.07
C LEU A 393 -8.66 -0.13 -11.75
N ASN A 394 -7.77 -1.04 -12.15
CA ASN A 394 -7.82 -2.41 -11.68
C ASN A 394 -7.50 -2.44 -10.18
N ILE A 395 -8.26 -3.24 -9.43
CA ILE A 395 -7.99 -3.48 -8.00
C ILE A 395 -7.25 -4.81 -7.88
N TYR A 396 -6.22 -4.81 -7.04
CA TYR A 396 -5.46 -5.99 -6.66
C TYR A 396 -5.66 -6.27 -5.19
N THR A 397 -5.95 -7.53 -4.84
CA THR A 397 -6.16 -7.96 -3.45
C THR A 397 -5.14 -9.03 -3.08
N GLY A 398 -4.65 -8.97 -1.84
CA GLY A 398 -3.80 -9.99 -1.25
C GLY A 398 -4.49 -10.67 -0.07
N GLU A 399 -4.43 -12.00 -0.04
CA GLU A 399 -5.13 -12.83 0.94
C GLU A 399 -4.13 -13.62 1.78
N VAL A 400 -4.46 -13.78 3.04
CA VAL A 400 -3.65 -14.54 4.01
C VAL A 400 -4.32 -15.85 4.39
N GLU A 401 -3.82 -16.50 5.43
CA GLU A 401 -4.31 -17.76 5.97
C GLU A 401 -4.40 -18.85 4.88
N HIS A 402 -5.53 -19.49 4.73
CA HIS A 402 -5.72 -20.62 3.84
C HIS A 402 -5.94 -20.23 2.37
N ALA A 403 -6.14 -18.96 2.03
CA ALA A 403 -6.29 -18.54 0.64
C ALA A 403 -4.95 -18.37 -0.07
N LYS A 404 -3.97 -17.68 0.59
CA LYS A 404 -2.60 -17.54 0.10
C LYS A 404 -2.53 -17.19 -1.39
N ARG A 405 -3.17 -16.08 -1.78
CA ARG A 405 -3.24 -15.66 -3.18
C ARG A 405 -3.31 -14.17 -3.36
N ILE A 406 -3.13 -13.76 -4.60
CA ILE A 406 -3.37 -12.41 -5.09
C ILE A 406 -4.39 -12.50 -6.24
N GLN A 407 -5.33 -11.55 -6.31
CA GLN A 407 -6.33 -11.49 -7.37
C GLN A 407 -6.39 -10.10 -7.99
N LYS A 408 -6.80 -10.04 -9.28
CA LYS A 408 -7.05 -8.82 -10.03
C LYS A 408 -8.54 -8.69 -10.33
N PHE A 409 -9.08 -7.51 -10.08
CA PHE A 409 -10.45 -7.14 -10.40
C PHE A 409 -10.43 -5.96 -11.37
N ALA A 410 -10.83 -6.21 -12.60
CA ALA A 410 -10.87 -5.19 -13.64
C ALA A 410 -12.16 -4.35 -13.56
N PRO A 411 -12.11 -3.03 -13.80
CA PRO A 411 -13.30 -2.21 -13.90
C PRO A 411 -14.17 -2.64 -15.09
N VAL A 412 -15.48 -2.70 -14.90
CA VAL A 412 -16.41 -2.95 -15.99
C VAL A 412 -16.63 -1.63 -16.75
N PRO A 413 -16.39 -1.58 -18.08
CA PRO A 413 -16.64 -0.37 -18.86
C PRO A 413 -18.14 0.03 -18.86
N ALA A 414 -18.43 1.32 -18.80
CA ALA A 414 -19.79 1.83 -18.97
C ALA A 414 -20.32 1.50 -20.38
N GLY A 415 -21.57 1.07 -20.47
CA GLY A 415 -22.22 0.81 -21.77
C GLY A 415 -22.04 -0.61 -22.34
N ARG A 416 -21.66 -1.59 -21.51
CA ARG A 416 -21.70 -3.01 -21.85
C ARG A 416 -22.72 -3.77 -21.05
#